data_fe2605dd3229b2177eb4ea422f1e04ab
#
_entry.id   fe2605dd3229b2177eb4ea422f1e04ab
#
_cell.length_a   1.000
_cell.length_b   1.000
_cell.length_c   1.000
_cell.angle_alpha   90.00
_cell.angle_beta   90.00
_cell.angle_gamma   90.00
#
_symmetry.space_group_name_H-M   'P 1'
#
loop_
_entity.id
_entity.type
_entity.pdbx_description
1 polymer ?
#
loop_
_entity_poly.entity_id
_entity_poly.type
_entity_poly.pdbx_seq_one_letter_code
_entity_poly.pdbx_strand_id
1 'polypeptide(L)'
;MKIAANLKLVFNCNKSNCITFGPGCKLDISDMYLGASTIKWCHTIKYLGVTLLSGPHMKVDIDVIKRKFFASCNTILSNCNGQTAELVRLSLVESYCLPILQYCCAAYKLSVVQTKELNSDKNFYVEKH
;
A
#
# COMPACT_ATOMS: atom_id res chain seq x y z
N MET A 1 -15.44 18.95 15.39
CA MET A 1 -16.15 19.48 14.21
C MET A 1 -16.13 21.00 14.04
N LYS A 2 -15.97 21.79 15.10
CA LYS A 2 -15.94 23.28 15.01
C LYS A 2 -14.89 23.84 14.04
N ILE A 3 -13.68 23.26 13.97
CA ILE A 3 -12.59 23.72 13.09
C ILE A 3 -12.93 23.53 11.61
N ALA A 4 -13.51 22.39 11.24
CA ALA A 4 -13.89 22.11 9.84
C ALA A 4 -15.02 23.05 9.36
N ALA A 5 -15.96 23.38 10.22
CA ALA A 5 -17.02 24.34 9.91
C ALA A 5 -16.47 25.73 9.64
N ASN A 6 -15.49 26.18 10.44
CA ASN A 6 -14.82 27.47 10.26
C ASN A 6 -14.02 27.53 8.93
N LEU A 7 -13.50 26.39 8.46
CA LEU A 7 -12.76 26.28 7.20
C LEU A 7 -13.67 25.96 6.00
N LYS A 8 -15.01 25.91 6.17
CA LYS A 8 -15.98 25.51 5.15
C LYS A 8 -15.67 24.15 4.50
N LEU A 9 -15.06 23.24 5.27
CA LEU A 9 -14.74 21.89 4.78
C LEU A 9 -15.96 20.98 4.94
N VAL A 10 -16.34 20.31 3.86
CA VAL A 10 -17.39 19.31 3.85
C VAL A 10 -16.75 17.92 3.75
N PHE A 11 -16.99 17.08 4.76
CA PHE A 11 -16.53 15.70 4.74
C PHE A 11 -17.44 14.82 3.89
N ASN A 12 -16.86 14.01 3.02
CA ASN A 12 -17.60 13.05 2.22
C ASN A 12 -17.71 11.72 2.98
N CYS A 13 -18.84 11.48 3.61
CA CYS A 13 -19.10 10.28 4.41
C CYS A 13 -19.00 9.00 3.58
N ASN A 14 -19.37 9.03 2.29
CA ASN A 14 -19.31 7.86 1.41
C ASN A 14 -17.86 7.45 1.04
N LYS A 15 -16.91 8.38 1.18
CA LYS A 15 -15.48 8.15 0.97
C LYS A 15 -14.69 8.01 2.27
N SER A 16 -15.37 8.14 3.41
CA SER A 16 -14.77 8.02 4.73
C SER A 16 -15.01 6.62 5.28
N ASN A 17 -13.96 5.98 5.76
CA ASN A 17 -14.02 4.68 6.38
C ASN A 17 -13.25 4.71 7.70
N CYS A 18 -13.64 3.84 8.64
CA CYS A 18 -12.93 3.65 9.89
C CYS A 18 -12.23 2.30 9.91
N ILE A 19 -11.05 2.26 10.50
CA ILE A 19 -10.29 1.04 10.71
C ILE A 19 -9.71 1.06 12.14
N THR A 20 -9.69 -0.11 12.77
CA THR A 20 -9.20 -0.26 14.14
C THR A 20 -7.86 -0.95 14.19
N PHE A 21 -7.02 -0.48 15.10
CA PHE A 21 -5.75 -1.11 15.45
C PHE A 21 -5.66 -1.23 16.98
N GLY A 22 -4.94 -2.24 17.44
CA GLY A 22 -4.71 -2.45 18.86
C GLY A 22 -5.33 -3.73 19.41
N PRO A 23 -5.14 -4.03 20.69
CA PRO A 23 -5.63 -5.27 21.32
C PRO A 23 -7.15 -5.42 21.24
N GLY A 24 -7.88 -4.30 21.21
CA GLY A 24 -9.35 -4.27 21.11
C GLY A 24 -9.90 -4.28 19.67
N CYS A 25 -9.10 -4.54 18.64
CA CYS A 25 -9.53 -4.45 17.24
C CYS A 25 -10.65 -5.45 16.85
N LYS A 26 -10.90 -6.47 17.69
CA LYS A 26 -11.98 -7.46 17.52
C LYS A 26 -13.21 -7.19 18.36
N LEU A 27 -13.20 -6.16 19.19
CA LEU A 27 -14.36 -5.78 20.01
C LEU A 27 -15.42 -5.14 19.12
N ASP A 28 -16.67 -5.36 19.52
CA ASP A 28 -17.80 -4.70 18.88
C ASP A 28 -17.73 -3.21 19.18
N ILE A 29 -17.45 -2.41 18.17
CA ILE A 29 -17.23 -0.97 18.30
C ILE A 29 -18.50 -0.28 17.88
N SER A 30 -18.99 0.62 18.73
CA SER A 30 -20.17 1.43 18.45
C SER A 30 -19.99 2.22 17.15
N ASP A 31 -21.11 2.48 16.48
CA ASP A 31 -21.13 3.24 15.25
C ASP A 31 -20.46 4.61 15.41
N MET A 32 -19.66 4.98 14.43
CA MET A 32 -19.05 6.28 14.35
C MET A 32 -19.84 7.19 13.41
N TYR A 33 -20.11 8.39 13.90
CA TYR A 33 -20.91 9.37 13.15
C TYR A 33 -20.06 10.55 12.70
N LEU A 34 -20.25 10.96 11.48
CA LEU A 34 -19.70 12.19 10.91
C LEU A 34 -20.85 13.11 10.49
N GLY A 35 -21.22 14.03 11.39
CA GLY A 35 -22.46 14.79 11.28
C GLY A 35 -23.67 13.88 11.52
N ALA A 36 -24.58 13.82 10.56
CA ALA A 36 -25.77 12.96 10.60
C ALA A 36 -25.58 11.59 9.93
N SER A 37 -24.41 11.32 9.35
CA SER A 37 -24.12 10.10 8.59
C SER A 37 -23.21 9.16 9.37
N THR A 38 -23.50 7.86 9.31
CA THR A 38 -22.67 6.82 9.90
C THR A 38 -21.50 6.48 8.99
N ILE A 39 -20.31 6.31 9.55
CA ILE A 39 -19.11 5.87 8.83
C ILE A 39 -18.95 4.36 9.03
N LYS A 40 -18.62 3.66 7.94
CA LYS A 40 -18.43 2.20 7.97
C LYS A 40 -17.11 1.81 8.61
N TRP A 41 -17.16 0.78 9.46
CA TRP A 41 -15.99 0.07 9.94
C TRP A 41 -15.51 -0.94 8.90
N CYS A 42 -14.22 -0.92 8.60
CA CYS A 42 -13.60 -1.80 7.61
C CYS A 42 -12.41 -2.53 8.23
N HIS A 43 -12.21 -3.80 7.84
CA HIS A 43 -11.01 -4.54 8.21
C HIS A 43 -9.82 -4.22 7.33
N THR A 44 -10.09 -3.72 6.13
CA THR A 44 -9.07 -3.32 5.16
C THR A 44 -9.40 -1.95 4.60
N ILE A 45 -8.40 -1.11 4.46
CA ILE A 45 -8.57 0.20 3.86
C ILE A 45 -7.39 0.50 2.92
N LYS A 46 -7.71 1.02 1.73
CA LYS A 46 -6.68 1.49 0.81
C LYS A 46 -6.42 2.97 1.08
N TYR A 47 -5.20 3.28 1.47
CA TYR A 47 -4.77 4.64 1.76
C TYR A 47 -3.44 4.95 1.06
N LEU A 48 -3.43 6.03 0.27
CA LEU A 48 -2.25 6.45 -0.52
C LEU A 48 -1.59 5.31 -1.31
N GLY A 49 -2.42 4.49 -1.97
CA GLY A 49 -1.93 3.40 -2.82
C GLY A 49 -1.54 2.11 -2.11
N VAL A 50 -1.56 2.09 -0.79
CA VAL A 50 -1.22 0.94 0.06
C VAL A 50 -2.47 0.44 0.77
N THR A 51 -2.58 -0.87 0.94
CA THR A 51 -3.68 -1.51 1.67
C THR A 51 -3.24 -1.77 3.10
N LEU A 52 -3.99 -1.20 4.05
CA LEU A 52 -3.81 -1.39 5.49
C LEU A 52 -4.78 -2.45 5.99
N LEU A 53 -4.31 -3.30 6.90
CA LEU A 53 -5.07 -4.37 7.53
C LEU A 53 -5.29 -4.07 9.00
N SER A 54 -6.54 -4.21 9.48
CA SER A 54 -6.86 -4.09 10.89
C SER A 54 -6.25 -5.24 11.69
N GLY A 55 -5.86 -4.99 12.92
CA GLY A 55 -5.27 -6.01 13.78
C GLY A 55 -4.67 -5.42 15.06
N PRO A 56 -4.02 -6.26 15.89
CA PRO A 56 -3.34 -5.79 17.10
C PRO A 56 -2.29 -4.71 16.84
N HIS A 57 -1.70 -4.74 15.67
CA HIS A 57 -0.79 -3.72 15.15
C HIS A 57 -1.22 -3.34 13.72
N MET A 58 -0.89 -2.11 13.32
CA MET A 58 -1.06 -1.70 11.93
C MET A 58 -0.18 -2.56 11.02
N LYS A 59 -0.81 -3.25 10.09
CA LYS A 59 -0.11 -4.08 9.09
C LYS A 59 -0.40 -3.56 7.69
N VAL A 60 0.60 -3.67 6.83
CA VAL A 60 0.48 -3.40 5.41
C VAL A 60 0.29 -4.74 4.68
N ASP A 61 -0.64 -4.78 3.73
CA ASP A 61 -0.76 -5.92 2.81
C ASP A 61 0.35 -5.82 1.75
N ILE A 62 1.47 -6.48 2.02
CA ILE A 62 2.61 -6.50 1.11
C ILE A 62 2.36 -7.33 -0.14
N ASP A 63 1.43 -8.28 -0.13
CA ASP A 63 1.13 -9.13 -1.29
C ASP A 63 0.55 -8.31 -2.44
N VAL A 64 -0.25 -7.29 -2.14
CA VAL A 64 -0.74 -6.34 -3.15
C VAL A 64 0.42 -5.58 -3.80
N ILE A 65 1.42 -5.20 -3.01
CA ILE A 65 2.59 -4.45 -3.49
C ILE A 65 3.50 -5.34 -4.32
N LYS A 66 3.76 -6.56 -3.85
CA LYS A 66 4.52 -7.58 -4.59
C LYS A 66 3.88 -7.86 -5.96
N ARG A 67 2.57 -8.07 -5.99
CA ARG A 67 1.84 -8.27 -7.27
C ARG A 67 2.00 -7.10 -8.23
N LYS A 68 1.93 -5.86 -7.75
CA LYS A 68 2.15 -4.66 -8.58
C LYS A 68 3.58 -4.61 -9.11
N PHE A 69 4.55 -4.88 -8.24
CA PHE A 69 5.96 -4.92 -8.62
C PHE A 69 6.22 -5.95 -9.72
N PHE A 70 5.82 -7.21 -9.52
CA PHE A 70 6.01 -8.28 -10.51
C PHE A 70 5.24 -8.02 -11.80
N ALA A 71 4.02 -7.49 -11.73
CA ALA A 71 3.26 -7.11 -12.93
C ALA A 71 3.99 -6.03 -13.74
N SER A 72 4.54 -5.02 -13.09
CA SER A 72 5.32 -3.96 -13.74
C SER A 72 6.60 -4.51 -14.38
N CYS A 73 7.33 -5.37 -13.66
CA CYS A 73 8.52 -6.03 -14.19
C CYS A 73 8.20 -6.86 -15.43
N ASN A 74 7.16 -7.71 -15.36
CA ASN A 74 6.74 -8.54 -16.48
C ASN A 74 6.31 -7.70 -17.69
N THR A 75 5.64 -6.56 -17.46
CA THR A 75 5.27 -5.64 -18.53
C THR A 75 6.51 -5.07 -19.23
N ILE A 76 7.52 -4.67 -18.49
CA ILE A 76 8.79 -4.18 -19.06
C ILE A 76 9.46 -5.30 -19.88
N LEU A 77 9.61 -6.49 -19.29
CA LEU A 77 10.27 -7.61 -19.94
C LEU A 77 9.54 -8.07 -21.20
N SER A 78 8.20 -8.08 -21.21
CA SER A 78 7.42 -8.48 -22.38
C SER A 78 7.47 -7.45 -23.52
N ASN A 79 7.64 -6.16 -23.19
CA ASN A 79 7.75 -5.10 -24.19
C ASN A 79 9.19 -4.89 -24.69
N CYS A 80 10.19 -5.37 -23.96
CA CYS A 80 11.57 -5.36 -24.41
C CYS A 80 11.81 -6.53 -25.37
N ASN A 81 12.04 -6.23 -26.64
CA ASN A 81 12.40 -7.25 -27.63
C ASN A 81 13.75 -7.90 -27.27
N GLY A 82 13.98 -9.14 -27.77
CA GLY A 82 15.21 -9.88 -27.51
C GLY A 82 16.52 -9.15 -27.93
N GLN A 83 16.41 -8.11 -28.74
CA GLN A 83 17.52 -7.23 -29.14
C GLN A 83 17.79 -6.07 -28.15
N THR A 84 16.90 -5.86 -27.16
CA THR A 84 17.12 -4.80 -26.17
C THR A 84 18.26 -5.21 -25.26
N ALA A 85 19.27 -4.34 -25.12
CA ALA A 85 20.43 -4.59 -24.27
C ALA A 85 19.97 -4.85 -22.81
N GLU A 86 20.59 -5.83 -22.18
CA GLU A 86 20.28 -6.24 -20.80
C GLU A 86 20.35 -5.06 -19.81
N LEU A 87 21.36 -4.19 -19.98
CA LEU A 87 21.52 -2.99 -19.17
C LEU A 87 20.33 -2.03 -19.28
N VAL A 88 19.71 -1.92 -20.47
CA VAL A 88 18.53 -1.07 -20.66
C VAL A 88 17.34 -1.67 -19.92
N ARG A 89 17.14 -2.99 -19.98
CA ARG A 89 16.07 -3.69 -19.24
C ARG A 89 16.22 -3.51 -17.74
N LEU A 90 17.44 -3.69 -17.21
CA LEU A 90 17.76 -3.44 -15.81
C LEU A 90 17.46 -1.99 -15.40
N SER A 91 17.92 -1.02 -16.17
CA SER A 91 17.68 0.40 -15.91
C SER A 91 16.19 0.74 -15.89
N LEU A 92 15.38 0.13 -16.77
CA LEU A 92 13.93 0.31 -16.78
C LEU A 92 13.28 -0.30 -15.52
N VAL A 93 13.68 -1.51 -15.11
CA VAL A 93 13.18 -2.14 -13.88
C VAL A 93 13.55 -1.30 -12.66
N GLU A 94 14.78 -0.83 -12.58
CA GLU A 94 15.23 0.03 -11.48
C GLU A 94 14.45 1.35 -11.43
N SER A 95 14.21 1.98 -12.57
CA SER A 95 13.56 3.28 -12.62
C SER A 95 12.04 3.23 -12.40
N TYR A 96 11.38 2.16 -12.85
CA TYR A 96 9.91 2.08 -12.81
C TYR A 96 9.35 1.10 -11.80
N CYS A 97 10.06 0.02 -11.50
CA CYS A 97 9.54 -1.02 -10.60
C CYS A 97 10.03 -0.84 -9.16
N LEU A 98 11.31 -0.54 -8.95
CA LEU A 98 11.84 -0.37 -7.59
C LEU A 98 11.14 0.73 -6.78
N PRO A 99 10.73 1.86 -7.34
CA PRO A 99 9.98 2.88 -6.58
C PRO A 99 8.70 2.36 -5.96
N ILE A 100 8.08 1.30 -6.52
CA ILE A 100 6.87 0.67 -5.95
C ILE A 100 7.18 0.08 -4.57
N LEU A 101 8.31 -0.64 -4.45
CA LEU A 101 8.76 -1.22 -3.18
C LEU A 101 9.30 -0.14 -2.23
N GLN A 102 10.11 0.77 -2.73
CA GLN A 102 10.71 1.85 -1.95
C GLN A 102 9.64 2.76 -1.33
N TYR A 103 8.60 3.10 -2.08
CA TYR A 103 7.49 3.90 -1.57
C TYR A 103 6.83 3.24 -0.36
N CYS A 104 6.58 1.94 -0.43
CA CYS A 104 6.00 1.20 0.69
C CYS A 104 6.91 1.22 1.93
N CYS A 105 8.20 0.98 1.74
CA CYS A 105 9.18 0.99 2.83
C CYS A 105 9.35 2.37 3.46
N ALA A 106 9.28 3.43 2.66
CA ALA A 106 9.44 4.81 3.14
C ALA A 106 8.17 5.36 3.82
N ALA A 107 6.99 5.04 3.27
CA ALA A 107 5.72 5.56 3.75
C ALA A 107 5.19 4.86 5.01
N TYR A 108 5.61 3.62 5.25
CA TYR A 108 5.07 2.79 6.33
C TYR A 108 6.18 2.08 7.11
N LYS A 109 5.98 2.00 8.43
CA LYS A 109 6.86 1.23 9.31
C LYS A 109 6.57 -0.27 9.14
N LEU A 110 7.25 -0.90 8.22
CA LEU A 110 7.16 -2.33 7.98
C LEU A 110 7.80 -3.13 9.11
N SER A 111 7.33 -4.35 9.34
CA SER A 111 8.01 -5.29 10.23
C SER A 111 9.33 -5.77 9.59
N VAL A 112 10.26 -6.24 10.41
CA VAL A 112 11.54 -6.80 9.94
C VAL A 112 11.32 -7.93 8.93
N VAL A 113 10.31 -8.77 9.16
CA VAL A 113 9.96 -9.88 8.27
C VAL A 113 9.50 -9.35 6.91
N GLN A 114 8.57 -8.39 6.89
CA GLN A 114 8.07 -7.78 5.67
C GLN A 114 9.17 -7.07 4.86
N THR A 115 10.07 -6.38 5.54
CA THR A 115 11.21 -5.72 4.90
C THR A 115 12.15 -6.74 4.25
N LYS A 116 12.42 -7.87 4.93
CA LYS A 116 13.24 -8.95 4.38
C LYS A 116 12.59 -9.58 3.15
N GLU A 117 11.28 -9.84 3.16
CA GLU A 117 10.55 -10.37 2.02
C GLU A 117 10.65 -9.44 0.80
N LEU A 118 10.39 -8.15 0.97
CA LEU A 118 10.47 -7.18 -0.12
C LEU A 118 11.90 -7.05 -0.68
N ASN A 119 12.92 -7.12 0.17
CA ASN A 119 14.30 -7.12 -0.27
C ASN A 119 14.68 -8.41 -1.02
N SER A 120 14.15 -9.56 -0.61
CA SER A 120 14.37 -10.82 -1.31
C SER A 120 13.76 -10.78 -2.71
N ASP A 121 12.55 -10.26 -2.86
CA ASP A 121 11.89 -10.11 -4.16
C ASP A 121 12.67 -9.16 -5.09
N LYS A 122 13.21 -8.07 -4.54
CA LYS A 122 14.10 -7.16 -5.26
C LYS A 122 15.34 -7.90 -5.78
N ASN A 123 16.05 -8.61 -4.90
CA ASN A 123 17.30 -9.29 -5.26
C ASN A 123 17.04 -10.39 -6.29
N PHE A 124 15.97 -11.16 -6.13
CA PHE A 124 15.58 -12.19 -7.09
C PHE A 124 15.44 -11.66 -8.52
N TYR A 125 14.93 -10.43 -8.67
CA TYR A 125 14.76 -9.84 -10.00
C TYR A 125 16.05 -9.24 -10.56
N VAL A 126 16.87 -8.64 -9.71
CA VAL A 126 18.15 -8.03 -10.11
C VAL A 126 19.20 -9.10 -10.44
N GLU A 127 19.18 -10.25 -9.76
CA GLU A 127 20.14 -11.34 -9.99
C GLU A 127 19.79 -12.26 -11.18
N LYS A 128 18.51 -12.28 -11.60
CA LYS A 128 18.05 -13.18 -12.70
C LYS A 128 18.05 -12.55 -14.08
N HIS A 129 18.24 -11.25 -14.18
CA HIS A 129 18.12 -10.49 -15.42
C HIS A 129 19.20 -9.41 -15.53
#